data_726b3c3d20ad5c8e138636ee715b8f46
#
_entry.id   726b3c3d20ad5c8e138636ee715b8f46
#
_cell.length_a   1.000
_cell.length_b   1.000
_cell.length_c   1.000
_cell.angle_alpha   90.00
_cell.angle_beta   90.00
_cell.angle_gamma   90.00
#
_symmetry.space_group_name_H-M   'P 1'
#
loop_
_entity.id
_entity.type
_entity.pdbx_description
1 polymer ?
#
loop_
_entity_poly.entity_id
_entity_poly.type
_entity_poly.pdbx_seq_one_letter_code
_entity_poly.pdbx_strand_id
1 'polypeptide(L)'
;RARATAKVDLDSRFAEVQAQPKLADDLYKLGRKVAAVWANCHGDGGNSTKPSVPNLAGQNPAYLLEQLRQFADGRRRNEFMEGMIRAMNADEKIGMVLYYSAQEVTHKPAANAEMAAKGQGIFSKNCFRCHGDAGRGSDQIARIAGQQPDYLSLTLKRYRDGAEVRANSIMTPNTKHLTNADIDAVVAYVSSMP
;
A
#
# COMPACT_ATOMS: atom_id res chain seq x y z
N ARG A 1 38.55 7.83 12.64
CA ARG A 1 37.87 6.95 11.64
C ARG A 1 36.46 6.69 12.13
N ALA A 2 35.44 7.38 11.58
CA ALA A 2 34.07 7.08 11.84
C ALA A 2 33.78 5.65 11.33
N ARG A 3 33.35 4.75 12.23
CA ARG A 3 32.80 3.45 11.84
C ARG A 3 31.53 3.74 11.04
N ALA A 4 31.50 3.38 9.77
CA ALA A 4 30.25 3.32 9.02
C ALA A 4 29.31 2.39 9.79
N THR A 5 28.23 2.94 10.33
CA THR A 5 27.18 2.14 10.94
C THR A 5 26.60 1.25 9.85
N ALA A 6 26.70 -0.06 10.03
CA ALA A 6 26.15 -1.02 9.10
C ALA A 6 24.65 -0.70 8.88
N LYS A 7 24.24 -0.59 7.62
CA LYS A 7 22.83 -0.36 7.26
C LYS A 7 22.01 -1.52 7.82
N VAL A 8 21.04 -1.21 8.69
CA VAL A 8 20.18 -2.23 9.28
C VAL A 8 19.38 -2.89 8.17
N ASP A 9 19.46 -4.22 8.07
CA ASP A 9 18.62 -5.00 7.18
C ASP A 9 17.20 -5.05 7.76
N LEU A 10 16.26 -4.41 7.08
CA LEU A 10 14.87 -4.33 7.52
C LEU A 10 14.17 -5.69 7.59
N ASP A 11 14.50 -6.63 6.70
CA ASP A 11 13.91 -7.97 6.73
C ASP A 11 14.35 -8.74 7.96
N SER A 12 15.65 -8.75 8.25
CA SER A 12 16.21 -9.41 9.43
C SER A 12 15.65 -8.79 10.71
N ARG A 13 15.56 -7.47 10.77
CA ARG A 13 15.00 -6.78 11.94
C ARG A 13 13.52 -7.04 12.10
N PHE A 14 12.75 -7.06 11.01
CA PHE A 14 11.33 -7.40 11.04
C PHE A 14 11.08 -8.83 11.54
N ALA A 15 11.86 -9.81 11.05
CA ALA A 15 11.79 -11.19 11.50
C ALA A 15 12.12 -11.33 13.00
N GLU A 16 13.16 -10.63 13.47
CA GLU A 16 13.52 -10.58 14.89
C GLU A 16 12.38 -10.04 15.76
N VAL A 17 11.76 -8.95 15.32
CA VAL A 17 10.65 -8.32 16.03
C VAL A 17 9.44 -9.24 16.08
N GLN A 18 9.08 -9.89 14.96
CA GLN A 18 7.97 -10.84 14.93
C GLN A 18 8.16 -12.04 15.83
N ALA A 19 9.41 -12.46 16.06
CA ALA A 19 9.74 -13.58 16.96
C ALA A 19 9.65 -13.23 18.45
N GLN A 20 9.54 -11.95 18.81
CA GLN A 20 9.57 -11.45 20.19
C GLN A 20 8.29 -10.65 20.50
N PRO A 21 7.26 -11.25 21.11
CA PRO A 21 5.96 -10.59 21.33
C PRO A 21 6.03 -9.25 22.07
N LYS A 22 6.91 -9.13 23.06
CA LYS A 22 7.09 -7.86 23.80
C LYS A 22 7.70 -6.78 22.93
N LEU A 23 8.72 -7.11 22.15
CA LEU A 23 9.35 -6.17 21.23
C LEU A 23 8.37 -5.75 20.13
N ALA A 24 7.58 -6.68 19.61
CA ALA A 24 6.54 -6.38 18.64
C ALA A 24 5.50 -5.40 19.21
N ASP A 25 5.07 -5.58 20.46
CA ASP A 25 4.15 -4.67 21.13
C ASP A 25 4.77 -3.28 21.32
N ASP A 26 6.01 -3.22 21.77
CA ASP A 26 6.73 -1.96 21.95
C ASP A 26 6.87 -1.19 20.63
N LEU A 27 7.21 -1.88 19.54
CA LEU A 27 7.34 -1.27 18.22
C LEU A 27 5.98 -0.94 17.59
N TYR A 28 4.93 -1.71 17.86
CA TYR A 28 3.57 -1.33 17.48
C TYR A 28 3.17 0.02 18.11
N LYS A 29 3.45 0.21 19.39
CA LYS A 29 3.20 1.49 20.09
C LYS A 29 4.02 2.63 19.52
N LEU A 30 5.29 2.37 19.17
CA LEU A 30 6.12 3.34 18.46
C LEU A 30 5.51 3.70 17.10
N GLY A 31 5.09 2.72 16.33
CA GLY A 31 4.43 2.89 15.04
C GLY A 31 3.14 3.73 15.15
N ARG A 32 2.36 3.51 16.20
CA ARG A 32 1.16 4.32 16.49
C ARG A 32 1.49 5.79 16.70
N LYS A 33 2.59 6.09 17.39
CA LYS A 33 3.05 7.48 17.59
C LYS A 33 3.49 8.13 16.28
N VAL A 34 4.25 7.40 15.46
CA VAL A 34 4.68 7.87 14.13
C VAL A 34 3.47 8.08 13.23
N ALA A 35 2.52 7.16 13.24
CA ALA A 35 1.29 7.23 12.45
C ALA A 35 0.42 8.46 12.80
N ALA A 36 0.49 8.97 14.01
CA ALA A 36 -0.23 10.18 14.39
C ALA A 36 0.17 11.40 13.54
N VAL A 37 1.42 11.50 13.13
CA VAL A 37 1.90 12.53 12.19
C VAL A 37 1.37 12.29 10.78
N TRP A 38 1.27 11.04 10.36
CA TRP A 38 0.81 10.65 9.03
C TRP A 38 -0.72 10.71 8.87
N ALA A 39 -1.44 10.76 9.97
CA ALA A 39 -2.92 10.80 9.99
C ALA A 39 -3.51 11.99 9.22
N ASN A 40 -2.80 13.11 9.14
CA ASN A 40 -3.23 14.29 8.37
C ASN A 40 -3.46 14.00 6.88
N CYS A 41 -2.73 13.03 6.33
CA CYS A 41 -2.85 12.62 4.92
C CYS A 41 -3.53 11.25 4.79
N HIS A 42 -3.05 10.26 5.53
CA HIS A 42 -3.51 8.86 5.42
C HIS A 42 -4.68 8.52 6.34
N GLY A 43 -5.19 9.48 7.12
CA GLY A 43 -6.30 9.27 8.03
C GLY A 43 -5.96 8.55 9.32
N ASP A 44 -6.87 8.60 10.27
CA ASP A 44 -6.74 7.87 11.53
C ASP A 44 -6.76 6.36 11.25
N GLY A 45 -5.84 5.63 11.88
CA GLY A 45 -5.71 4.18 11.63
C GLY A 45 -5.35 3.82 10.20
N GLY A 46 -4.96 4.78 9.36
CA GLY A 46 -4.62 4.55 7.96
C GLY A 46 -5.83 4.44 7.03
N ASN A 47 -7.02 4.82 7.46
CA ASN A 47 -8.18 4.98 6.59
C ASN A 47 -8.27 6.42 6.11
N SER A 48 -7.80 6.65 4.89
CA SER A 48 -7.72 7.99 4.31
C SER A 48 -9.11 8.60 4.12
N THR A 49 -9.23 9.89 4.40
CA THR A 49 -10.41 10.70 4.05
C THR A 49 -10.23 11.44 2.72
N LYS A 50 -9.06 11.31 2.12
CA LYS A 50 -8.71 11.96 0.85
C LYS A 50 -8.68 10.93 -0.27
N PRO A 51 -9.53 11.05 -1.31
CA PRO A 51 -9.63 10.03 -2.36
C PRO A 51 -8.33 9.77 -3.14
N SER A 52 -7.42 10.72 -3.19
CA SER A 52 -6.13 10.63 -3.87
C SER A 52 -4.99 10.11 -3.00
N VAL A 53 -5.20 10.00 -1.69
CA VAL A 53 -4.21 9.48 -0.74
C VAL A 53 -4.58 8.06 -0.34
N PRO A 54 -3.66 7.08 -0.47
CA PRO A 54 -4.03 5.70 -0.24
C PRO A 54 -4.31 5.38 1.23
N ASN A 55 -5.22 4.43 1.45
CA ASN A 55 -5.33 3.74 2.72
C ASN A 55 -4.05 2.93 2.99
N LEU A 56 -3.59 2.97 4.22
CA LEU A 56 -2.54 2.10 4.74
C LEU A 56 -3.10 1.01 5.66
N ALA A 57 -4.32 1.20 6.16
CA ALA A 57 -5.01 0.24 7.01
C ALA A 57 -5.14 -1.12 6.32
N GLY A 58 -4.84 -2.18 7.06
CA GLY A 58 -5.02 -3.56 6.62
C GLY A 58 -4.11 -3.99 5.47
N GLN A 59 -3.14 -3.16 5.09
CA GLN A 59 -2.19 -3.52 4.03
C GLN A 59 -1.24 -4.64 4.49
N ASN A 60 -0.82 -5.46 3.55
CA ASN A 60 0.07 -6.59 3.83
C ASN A 60 1.43 -6.12 4.36
N PRO A 61 1.90 -6.67 5.48
CA PRO A 61 3.12 -6.17 6.12
C PRO A 61 4.36 -6.29 5.24
N ALA A 62 4.56 -7.39 4.53
CA ALA A 62 5.68 -7.55 3.60
C ALA A 62 5.62 -6.55 2.43
N TYR A 63 4.42 -6.24 1.93
CA TYR A 63 4.22 -5.21 0.93
C TYR A 63 4.58 -3.81 1.47
N LEU A 64 4.09 -3.45 2.66
CA LEU A 64 4.42 -2.17 3.28
C LEU A 64 5.94 -2.02 3.47
N LEU A 65 6.59 -3.05 3.99
CA LEU A 65 8.04 -3.05 4.21
C LEU A 65 8.82 -2.84 2.91
N GLU A 66 8.41 -3.51 1.83
CA GLU A 66 9.02 -3.34 0.51
C GLU A 66 8.79 -1.95 -0.06
N GLN A 67 7.59 -1.37 0.14
CA GLN A 67 7.31 0.01 -0.29
C GLN A 67 8.19 1.03 0.44
N LEU A 68 8.41 0.85 1.72
CA LEU A 68 9.34 1.69 2.49
C LEU A 68 10.76 1.64 1.92
N ARG A 69 11.23 0.44 1.53
CA ARG A 69 12.53 0.29 0.85
C ARG A 69 12.54 0.98 -0.51
N GLN A 70 11.50 0.80 -1.31
CA GLN A 70 11.44 1.38 -2.66
C GLN A 70 11.41 2.90 -2.63
N PHE A 71 10.71 3.51 -1.68
CA PHE A 71 10.79 4.96 -1.49
C PHE A 71 12.18 5.40 -1.04
N ALA A 72 12.81 4.65 -0.15
CA ALA A 72 14.12 5.00 0.39
C ALA A 72 15.24 4.91 -0.66
N ASP A 73 15.16 3.97 -1.60
CA ASP A 73 16.18 3.72 -2.64
C ASP A 73 15.84 4.29 -4.02
N GLY A 74 14.70 4.95 -4.15
CA GLY A 74 14.29 5.63 -5.38
C GLY A 74 13.61 4.74 -6.44
N ARG A 75 13.34 3.46 -6.15
CA ARG A 75 12.57 2.60 -7.07
C ARG A 75 11.08 2.97 -7.11
N ARG A 76 10.56 3.60 -6.06
CA ARG A 76 9.24 4.23 -6.05
C ARG A 76 9.42 5.72 -5.79
N ARG A 77 8.83 6.57 -6.64
CA ARG A 77 9.06 8.01 -6.64
C ARG A 77 7.85 8.78 -6.14
N ASN A 78 8.06 9.53 -5.09
CA ASN A 78 7.20 10.59 -4.59
C ASN A 78 8.05 11.42 -3.61
N GLU A 79 8.40 12.63 -3.98
CA GLU A 79 9.35 13.46 -3.21
C GLU A 79 8.94 13.63 -1.75
N PHE A 80 7.66 13.87 -1.50
CA PHE A 80 7.18 14.05 -0.14
C PHE A 80 7.33 12.77 0.69
N MET A 81 6.87 11.63 0.15
CA MET A 81 6.98 10.33 0.83
C MET A 81 8.44 9.89 0.98
N GLU A 82 9.28 10.10 -0.03
CA GLU A 82 10.71 9.81 0.05
C GLU A 82 11.37 10.56 1.21
N GLY A 83 11.07 11.85 1.37
CA GLY A 83 11.60 12.66 2.46
C GLY A 83 11.13 12.19 3.84
N MET A 84 9.84 11.89 3.98
CA MET A 84 9.25 11.39 5.22
C MET A 84 9.87 10.05 5.65
N ILE A 85 10.04 9.13 4.70
CA ILE A 85 10.55 7.79 4.97
C ILE A 85 12.04 7.81 5.27
N ARG A 86 12.84 8.62 4.57
CA ARG A 86 14.27 8.78 4.85
C ARG A 86 14.56 9.35 6.24
N ALA A 87 13.64 10.13 6.77
CA ALA A 87 13.76 10.68 8.12
C ALA A 87 13.51 9.65 9.23
N MET A 88 12.94 8.48 8.90
CA MET A 88 12.61 7.44 9.85
C MET A 88 13.76 6.46 10.05
N ASN A 89 13.98 6.04 11.30
CA ASN A 89 14.88 4.92 11.60
C ASN A 89 14.21 3.56 11.33
N ALA A 90 14.99 2.47 11.44
CA ALA A 90 14.51 1.12 11.16
C ALA A 90 13.35 0.70 12.07
N ASP A 91 13.41 0.97 13.35
CA ASP A 91 12.38 0.59 14.33
C ASP A 91 11.08 1.37 14.11
N GLU A 92 11.17 2.64 13.75
CA GLU A 92 10.00 3.44 13.36
C GLU A 92 9.33 2.88 12.10
N LYS A 93 10.10 2.49 11.09
CA LYS A 93 9.59 1.85 9.87
C LYS A 93 8.87 0.53 10.18
N ILE A 94 9.49 -0.32 10.97
CA ILE A 94 8.91 -1.60 11.38
C ILE A 94 7.66 -1.37 12.24
N GLY A 95 7.71 -0.44 13.17
CA GLY A 95 6.55 -0.05 13.98
C GLY A 95 5.36 0.39 13.15
N MET A 96 5.59 1.19 12.11
CA MET A 96 4.55 1.59 11.16
C MET A 96 3.95 0.40 10.41
N VAL A 97 4.79 -0.52 9.96
CA VAL A 97 4.32 -1.73 9.28
C VAL A 97 3.41 -2.54 10.19
N LEU A 98 3.82 -2.77 11.44
CA LEU A 98 3.03 -3.49 12.44
C LEU A 98 1.71 -2.77 12.74
N TYR A 99 1.75 -1.47 12.92
CA TYR A 99 0.57 -0.67 13.25
C TYR A 99 -0.45 -0.68 12.11
N TYR A 100 -0.06 -0.27 10.91
CA TYR A 100 -1.00 -0.15 9.80
C TYR A 100 -1.53 -1.49 9.31
N SER A 101 -0.71 -2.53 9.26
CA SER A 101 -1.17 -3.86 8.84
C SER A 101 -2.24 -4.46 9.75
N ALA A 102 -2.26 -4.05 11.02
CA ALA A 102 -3.22 -4.51 12.03
C ALA A 102 -4.53 -3.68 12.05
N GLN A 103 -4.61 -2.59 11.29
CA GLN A 103 -5.81 -1.76 11.28
C GLN A 103 -6.89 -2.34 10.37
N GLU A 104 -8.14 -2.14 10.74
CA GLU A 104 -9.28 -2.52 9.91
C GLU A 104 -9.52 -1.51 8.80
N VAL A 105 -9.88 -2.00 7.63
CA VAL A 105 -10.24 -1.15 6.49
C VAL A 105 -11.72 -0.76 6.60
N THR A 106 -12.00 0.53 6.54
CA THR A 106 -13.36 1.04 6.51
C THR A 106 -13.99 0.73 5.14
N HIS A 107 -15.00 -0.14 5.15
CA HIS A 107 -15.73 -0.51 3.95
C HIS A 107 -16.68 0.63 3.50
N LYS A 108 -16.65 0.92 2.21
CA LYS A 108 -17.59 1.86 1.56
C LYS A 108 -18.28 1.15 0.40
N PRO A 109 -19.63 1.18 0.34
CA PRO A 109 -20.34 0.59 -0.78
C PRO A 109 -20.04 1.33 -2.09
N ALA A 110 -20.24 0.65 -3.22
CA ALA A 110 -20.08 1.27 -4.53
C ALA A 110 -21.07 2.41 -4.73
N ALA A 111 -20.55 3.58 -5.18
CA ALA A 111 -21.40 4.71 -5.55
C ALA A 111 -22.24 4.42 -6.81
N ASN A 112 -21.74 3.55 -7.70
CA ASN A 112 -22.41 3.10 -8.92
C ASN A 112 -22.33 1.58 -9.03
N ALA A 113 -23.41 0.91 -8.67
CA ALA A 113 -23.49 -0.56 -8.65
C ALA A 113 -23.38 -1.20 -10.05
N GLU A 114 -23.89 -0.55 -11.10
CA GLU A 114 -23.79 -1.04 -12.47
C GLU A 114 -22.34 -1.01 -12.95
N MET A 115 -21.66 0.09 -12.72
CA MET A 115 -20.24 0.22 -13.05
C MET A 115 -19.37 -0.78 -12.27
N ALA A 116 -19.65 -0.97 -10.98
CA ALA A 116 -18.98 -1.97 -10.15
C ALA A 116 -19.18 -3.39 -10.68
N ALA A 117 -20.38 -3.74 -11.17
CA ALA A 117 -20.64 -5.04 -11.78
C ALA A 117 -19.80 -5.28 -13.05
N LYS A 118 -19.64 -4.25 -13.88
CA LYS A 118 -18.71 -4.31 -15.04
C LYS A 118 -17.27 -4.49 -14.58
N GLY A 119 -16.88 -3.78 -13.54
CA GLY A 119 -15.55 -3.87 -12.94
C GLY A 119 -15.25 -5.26 -12.38
N GLN A 120 -16.23 -5.94 -11.82
CA GLN A 120 -16.11 -7.32 -11.37
C GLN A 120 -15.70 -8.25 -12.51
N GLY A 121 -16.26 -8.09 -13.69
CA GLY A 121 -15.90 -8.87 -14.87
C GLY A 121 -14.45 -8.67 -15.28
N ILE A 122 -13.94 -7.43 -15.22
CA ILE A 122 -12.54 -7.10 -15.53
C ILE A 122 -11.61 -7.67 -14.46
N PHE A 123 -11.95 -7.49 -13.20
CA PHE A 123 -11.18 -8.02 -12.06
C PHE A 123 -11.02 -9.54 -12.16
N SER A 124 -12.11 -10.25 -12.44
CA SER A 124 -12.14 -11.71 -12.54
C SER A 124 -11.35 -12.28 -13.71
N LYS A 125 -11.01 -11.48 -14.71
CA LYS A 125 -10.16 -11.88 -15.83
C LYS A 125 -8.68 -11.64 -15.61
N ASN A 126 -8.34 -10.54 -14.93
CA ASN A 126 -6.95 -10.03 -14.94
C ASN A 126 -6.35 -9.90 -13.53
N CYS A 127 -7.11 -9.40 -12.57
CA CYS A 127 -6.55 -8.90 -11.30
C CYS A 127 -6.45 -9.99 -10.22
N PHE A 128 -7.41 -10.90 -10.19
CA PHE A 128 -7.58 -11.89 -9.13
C PHE A 128 -6.39 -12.85 -8.97
N ARG A 129 -5.69 -13.14 -10.08
CA ARG A 129 -4.58 -14.11 -10.09
C ARG A 129 -3.47 -13.75 -9.10
N CYS A 130 -3.20 -12.45 -8.94
CA CYS A 130 -2.19 -11.97 -8.02
C CYS A 130 -2.82 -11.37 -6.76
N HIS A 131 -3.86 -10.55 -6.91
CA HIS A 131 -4.49 -9.86 -5.78
C HIS A 131 -5.50 -10.70 -5.00
N GLY A 132 -5.81 -11.92 -5.46
CA GLY A 132 -6.78 -12.82 -4.84
C GLY A 132 -8.23 -12.46 -5.16
N ASP A 133 -9.15 -13.41 -4.98
CA ASP A 133 -10.58 -13.23 -5.28
C ASP A 133 -11.22 -12.13 -4.44
N ALA A 134 -10.75 -11.95 -3.20
CA ALA A 134 -11.21 -10.90 -2.30
C ALA A 134 -10.41 -9.59 -2.44
N GLY A 135 -9.42 -9.51 -3.34
CA GLY A 135 -8.59 -8.33 -3.53
C GLY A 135 -7.67 -7.98 -2.37
N ARG A 136 -7.40 -8.93 -1.48
CA ARG A 136 -6.61 -8.71 -0.27
C ARG A 136 -5.12 -8.96 -0.44
N GLY A 137 -4.71 -9.44 -1.62
CA GLY A 137 -3.32 -9.74 -1.93
C GLY A 137 -2.72 -10.80 -1.02
N SER A 138 -1.41 -10.87 -0.99
CA SER A 138 -0.63 -11.73 -0.11
C SER A 138 0.84 -11.33 -0.15
N ASP A 139 1.59 -11.54 0.92
CA ASP A 139 3.01 -11.21 0.97
C ASP A 139 3.33 -9.80 0.42
N GLN A 140 4.09 -9.73 -0.66
CA GLN A 140 4.44 -8.47 -1.33
C GLN A 140 3.40 -8.02 -2.38
N ILE A 141 2.29 -8.73 -2.51
CA ILE A 141 1.18 -8.33 -3.39
C ILE A 141 0.21 -7.46 -2.61
N ALA A 142 -0.02 -6.24 -3.07
CA ALA A 142 -0.85 -5.28 -2.36
C ALA A 142 -2.28 -5.77 -2.16
N ARG A 143 -2.82 -5.52 -0.97
CA ARG A 143 -4.27 -5.44 -0.79
C ARG A 143 -4.77 -4.22 -1.57
N ILE A 144 -5.75 -4.43 -2.43
CA ILE A 144 -6.43 -3.37 -3.19
C ILE A 144 -7.90 -3.23 -2.80
N ALA A 145 -8.48 -4.24 -2.17
CA ALA A 145 -9.85 -4.20 -1.67
C ALA A 145 -10.08 -3.02 -0.72
N GLY A 146 -11.07 -2.21 -1.01
CA GLY A 146 -11.43 -1.04 -0.22
C GLY A 146 -10.50 0.16 -0.35
N GLN A 147 -9.55 0.13 -1.29
CA GLN A 147 -8.61 1.23 -1.51
C GLN A 147 -9.30 2.46 -2.08
N GLN A 148 -8.72 3.63 -1.88
CA GLN A 148 -9.27 4.92 -2.31
C GLN A 148 -9.42 4.99 -3.84
N PRO A 149 -10.59 5.42 -4.35
CA PRO A 149 -10.91 5.34 -5.78
C PRO A 149 -10.00 6.21 -6.66
N ASP A 150 -9.75 7.47 -6.31
CA ASP A 150 -8.90 8.35 -7.12
C ASP A 150 -7.45 7.89 -7.10
N TYR A 151 -6.97 7.36 -5.97
CA TYR A 151 -5.65 6.75 -5.88
C TYR A 151 -5.54 5.52 -6.78
N LEU A 152 -6.54 4.64 -6.78
CA LEU A 152 -6.58 3.47 -7.67
C LEU A 152 -6.58 3.90 -9.14
N SER A 153 -7.42 4.87 -9.51
CA SER A 153 -7.51 5.37 -10.87
C SER A 153 -6.17 5.94 -11.35
N LEU A 154 -5.57 6.82 -10.57
CA LEU A 154 -4.29 7.44 -10.88
C LEU A 154 -3.18 6.38 -11.00
N THR A 155 -3.14 5.42 -10.08
CA THR A 155 -2.12 4.38 -10.04
C THR A 155 -2.24 3.45 -11.24
N LEU A 156 -3.44 3.00 -11.59
CA LEU A 156 -3.67 2.15 -12.77
C LEU A 156 -3.30 2.88 -14.07
N LYS A 157 -3.65 4.15 -14.21
CA LYS A 157 -3.27 4.95 -15.38
C LYS A 157 -1.76 5.12 -15.49
N ARG A 158 -1.08 5.37 -14.37
CA ARG A 158 0.40 5.44 -14.34
C ARG A 158 1.06 4.14 -14.77
N TYR A 159 0.58 2.99 -14.29
CA TYR A 159 1.06 1.70 -14.74
C TYR A 159 0.82 1.48 -16.24
N ARG A 160 -0.41 1.70 -16.68
CA ARG A 160 -0.80 1.54 -18.10
C ARG A 160 0.04 2.41 -19.02
N ASP A 161 0.26 3.65 -18.66
CA ASP A 161 0.93 4.66 -19.50
C ASP A 161 2.46 4.62 -19.33
N GLY A 162 2.98 3.71 -18.51
CA GLY A 162 4.43 3.50 -18.32
C GLY A 162 5.12 4.65 -17.58
N ALA A 163 4.41 5.38 -16.72
CA ALA A 163 5.02 6.42 -15.90
C ALA A 163 6.06 5.82 -14.95
N GLU A 164 7.25 6.43 -14.91
CA GLU A 164 8.42 5.92 -14.16
C GLU A 164 8.37 6.24 -12.65
N VAL A 165 7.17 6.21 -12.05
CA VAL A 165 7.01 6.42 -10.60
C VAL A 165 7.24 5.14 -9.79
N ARG A 166 7.21 3.98 -10.44
CA ARG A 166 7.56 2.67 -9.87
C ARG A 166 8.40 1.88 -10.86
N ALA A 167 9.65 1.63 -10.51
CA ALA A 167 10.59 0.93 -11.36
C ALA A 167 10.20 -0.56 -11.52
N ASN A 168 10.23 -1.06 -12.74
CA ASN A 168 10.11 -2.48 -13.07
C ASN A 168 8.87 -3.17 -12.48
N SER A 169 7.74 -2.47 -12.40
CA SER A 169 6.50 -3.05 -11.89
C SER A 169 5.89 -4.04 -12.88
N ILE A 170 5.54 -5.22 -12.38
CA ILE A 170 4.77 -6.22 -13.13
C ILE A 170 3.35 -5.72 -13.51
N MET A 171 2.85 -4.71 -12.81
CA MET A 171 1.56 -4.09 -13.12
C MET A 171 1.57 -3.39 -14.48
N THR A 172 2.71 -2.87 -14.91
CA THR A 172 2.83 -2.15 -16.19
C THR A 172 2.38 -3.01 -17.39
N PRO A 173 2.92 -4.21 -17.64
CA PRO A 173 2.43 -5.04 -18.74
C PRO A 173 1.00 -5.54 -18.52
N ASN A 174 0.57 -5.72 -17.27
CA ASN A 174 -0.76 -6.24 -16.96
C ASN A 174 -1.89 -5.21 -17.08
N THR A 175 -1.58 -3.94 -17.23
CA THR A 175 -2.57 -2.85 -17.34
C THR A 175 -2.64 -2.20 -18.73
N LYS A 176 -1.70 -2.50 -19.63
CA LYS A 176 -1.59 -1.84 -20.95
C LYS A 176 -2.85 -1.92 -21.81
N HIS A 177 -3.60 -2.99 -21.69
CA HIS A 177 -4.82 -3.22 -22.48
C HIS A 177 -6.06 -2.52 -21.92
N LEU A 178 -5.99 -1.93 -20.72
CA LEU A 178 -7.14 -1.30 -20.08
C LEU A 178 -7.47 0.05 -20.73
N THR A 179 -8.72 0.24 -21.11
CA THR A 179 -9.25 1.55 -21.51
C THR A 179 -9.54 2.41 -20.28
N ASN A 180 -9.79 3.70 -20.45
CA ASN A 180 -10.24 4.56 -19.35
C ASN A 180 -11.56 4.06 -18.75
N ALA A 181 -12.49 3.58 -19.59
CA ALA A 181 -13.74 3.01 -19.15
C ALA A 181 -13.52 1.72 -18.31
N ASP A 182 -12.57 0.87 -18.71
CA ASP A 182 -12.19 -0.32 -17.95
C ASP A 182 -11.64 0.06 -16.57
N ILE A 183 -10.79 1.06 -16.51
CA ILE A 183 -10.21 1.56 -15.26
C ILE A 183 -11.31 2.11 -14.35
N ASP A 184 -12.23 2.92 -14.87
CA ASP A 184 -13.34 3.46 -14.09
C ASP A 184 -14.21 2.33 -13.49
N ALA A 185 -14.48 1.30 -14.28
CA ALA A 185 -15.28 0.16 -13.85
C ALA A 185 -14.55 -0.66 -12.76
N VAL A 186 -13.29 -1.02 -12.99
CA VAL A 186 -12.54 -1.83 -12.00
C VAL A 186 -12.29 -1.06 -10.71
N VAL A 187 -12.07 0.24 -10.79
CA VAL A 187 -11.96 1.12 -9.61
C VAL A 187 -13.26 1.13 -8.80
N ALA A 188 -14.41 1.25 -9.46
CA ALA A 188 -15.70 1.20 -8.79
C ALA A 188 -15.92 -0.12 -8.03
N TYR A 189 -15.50 -1.22 -8.61
CA TYR A 189 -15.59 -2.55 -7.98
C TYR A 189 -14.61 -2.72 -6.83
N VAL A 190 -13.32 -2.50 -7.08
CA VAL A 190 -12.24 -2.74 -6.11
C VAL A 190 -12.34 -1.82 -4.90
N SER A 191 -12.65 -0.55 -5.10
CA SER A 191 -12.81 0.41 -3.99
C SER A 191 -13.99 0.07 -3.06
N SER A 192 -14.96 -0.70 -3.54
CA SER A 192 -16.13 -1.16 -2.77
C SER A 192 -16.00 -2.57 -2.20
N MET A 193 -14.91 -3.28 -2.47
CA MET A 193 -14.67 -4.62 -1.90
C MET A 193 -14.41 -4.53 -0.40
N PRO A 194 -14.99 -5.43 0.43
CA PRO A 194 -14.74 -5.49 1.86
C PRO A 194 -13.35 -5.99 2.22
#